data_ce0aabb6370ce3e5a3f1b15e98ea6c82
#
_entry.id   ce0aabb6370ce3e5a3f1b15e98ea6c82
#
_cell.length_a   1.000
_cell.length_b   1.000
_cell.length_c   1.000
_cell.angle_alpha   90.00
_cell.angle_beta   90.00
_cell.angle_gamma   90.00
#
_symmetry.space_group_name_H-M   'P 1'
#
loop_
_entity.id
_entity.type
_entity.pdbx_description
1 polymer ?
#
loop_
_entity_poly.entity_id
_entity_poly.type
_entity_poly.pdbx_seq_one_letter_code
_entity_poly.pdbx_strand_id
1 'polypeptide(L)'
;MAQPRGISCIVVQEMSFISRRCNDRRRVLDERTNQSVCSALMTAAMTRSRAQRDARTRLLDAAMQVIRMQGYAATTVDDICQAAALTKGAFFHHFKSKEDLAIAAATHFSAMAERLFGAAPYHTLTDPLDRLLGYIDFRTSILAGPIPKFTCLLGTMVQEAYDTHPAIRQACDTYIGAHADEVAKDIVAAKALYAPVAEWSADSLALYTQAVLQGAFILAKSKGGPEVARDCLAHLRRYLLQLFHRPTSKQE
;
A
#
# COMPACT_ATOMS: atom_id res chain seq x y z
N MET A 1 18.05 -0.19 -25.80
CA MET A 1 16.67 -0.27 -26.29
C MET A 1 15.93 -1.32 -25.48
N ALA A 2 15.16 -0.91 -24.48
CA ALA A 2 14.42 -1.80 -23.59
C ALA A 2 12.97 -1.85 -24.04
N GLN A 3 12.48 -3.06 -24.34
CA GLN A 3 11.07 -3.32 -24.66
C GLN A 3 10.21 -3.23 -23.39
N PRO A 4 8.99 -2.69 -23.44
CA PRO A 4 8.07 -2.69 -22.31
C PRO A 4 7.50 -4.09 -22.10
N ARG A 5 7.82 -4.73 -20.97
CA ARG A 5 7.17 -5.96 -20.49
C ARG A 5 5.86 -5.60 -19.82
N GLY A 6 4.77 -6.24 -20.22
CA GLY A 6 3.57 -6.30 -19.38
C GLY A 6 2.24 -5.98 -20.03
N ILE A 7 1.92 -6.62 -21.17
CA ILE A 7 0.51 -6.84 -21.51
C ILE A 7 0.18 -8.26 -21.08
N SER A 8 -0.67 -8.39 -20.06
CA SER A 8 -1.05 -9.67 -19.49
C SER A 8 -1.55 -10.65 -20.56
N CYS A 9 -1.08 -11.90 -20.50
CA CYS A 9 -1.41 -13.01 -21.40
C CYS A 9 -2.92 -13.23 -21.59
N ILE A 10 -3.74 -12.82 -20.61
CA ILE A 10 -5.21 -12.91 -20.63
C ILE A 10 -5.83 -11.98 -21.69
N VAL A 11 -5.30 -10.76 -21.84
CA VAL A 11 -5.82 -9.78 -22.83
C VAL A 11 -5.53 -10.26 -24.25
N VAL A 12 -4.37 -10.87 -24.46
CA VAL A 12 -3.98 -11.42 -25.76
C VAL A 12 -4.83 -12.64 -26.14
N GLN A 13 -5.23 -13.45 -25.14
CA GLN A 13 -6.03 -14.65 -25.38
C GLN A 13 -7.49 -14.32 -25.68
N GLU A 14 -8.08 -13.32 -25.04
CA GLU A 14 -9.43 -12.81 -25.38
C GLU A 14 -9.46 -12.10 -26.73
N MET A 15 -8.42 -11.32 -27.04
CA MET A 15 -8.32 -10.68 -28.37
C MET A 15 -8.19 -11.72 -29.50
N SER A 16 -7.47 -12.83 -29.26
CA SER A 16 -7.35 -13.94 -30.21
C SER A 16 -8.69 -14.67 -30.42
N PHE A 17 -9.52 -14.79 -29.35
CA PHE A 17 -10.83 -15.45 -29.45
C PHE A 17 -11.87 -14.58 -30.17
N ILE A 18 -11.86 -13.26 -29.94
CA ILE A 18 -12.72 -12.28 -30.62
C ILE A 18 -12.35 -12.18 -32.12
N SER A 19 -11.05 -12.17 -32.43
CA SER A 19 -10.56 -12.17 -33.82
C SER A 19 -10.97 -13.41 -34.60
N ARG A 20 -10.97 -14.59 -33.97
CA ARG A 20 -11.44 -15.84 -34.62
C ARG A 20 -12.95 -15.85 -34.86
N ARG A 21 -13.78 -15.33 -33.94
CA ARG A 21 -15.24 -15.22 -34.16
C ARG A 21 -15.61 -14.22 -35.24
N CYS A 22 -14.86 -13.13 -35.40
CA CYS A 22 -15.06 -12.19 -36.51
C CYS A 22 -14.69 -12.81 -37.87
N ASN A 23 -13.68 -13.68 -37.90
CA ASN A 23 -13.23 -14.30 -39.17
C ASN A 23 -14.19 -15.40 -39.64
N ASP A 24 -14.87 -16.10 -38.74
CA ASP A 24 -15.80 -17.20 -39.07
C ASP A 24 -17.16 -16.71 -39.61
N ARG A 25 -17.56 -15.44 -39.26
CA ARG A 25 -18.80 -14.81 -39.74
C ARG A 25 -18.64 -14.07 -41.07
N ARG A 26 -17.47 -14.05 -41.71
CA ARG A 26 -17.19 -13.31 -42.97
C ARG A 26 -17.98 -13.79 -44.19
N ARG A 27 -18.82 -14.81 -44.03
CA ARG A 27 -19.52 -15.39 -45.20
C ARG A 27 -20.89 -14.77 -45.52
N VAL A 28 -21.47 -13.87 -44.71
CA VAL A 28 -22.87 -13.44 -44.88
C VAL A 28 -23.18 -11.94 -44.64
N LEU A 29 -22.22 -11.11 -44.25
CA LEU A 29 -22.52 -9.69 -43.94
C LEU A 29 -21.56 -8.74 -44.68
N ASP A 30 -22.12 -7.65 -45.18
CA ASP A 30 -21.42 -6.52 -45.83
C ASP A 30 -20.25 -6.01 -44.93
N GLU A 31 -19.07 -5.75 -45.49
CA GLU A 31 -17.85 -5.38 -44.76
C GLU A 31 -18.05 -4.18 -43.80
N ARG A 32 -18.89 -3.23 -44.10
CA ARG A 32 -19.20 -2.07 -43.25
C ARG A 32 -19.93 -2.48 -41.97
N THR A 33 -20.89 -3.40 -42.07
CA THR A 33 -21.66 -3.92 -40.92
C THR A 33 -20.77 -4.77 -40.00
N ASN A 34 -19.86 -5.53 -40.59
CA ASN A 34 -18.92 -6.42 -39.83
C ASN A 34 -17.89 -5.59 -39.06
N GLN A 35 -17.39 -4.49 -39.65
CA GLN A 35 -16.44 -3.59 -38.99
C GLN A 35 -17.07 -2.81 -37.84
N SER A 36 -18.34 -2.39 -37.99
CA SER A 36 -19.10 -1.74 -36.90
C SER A 36 -19.38 -2.67 -35.73
N VAL A 37 -19.75 -3.94 -35.98
CA VAL A 37 -20.01 -4.95 -34.94
C VAL A 37 -18.73 -5.33 -34.20
N CYS A 38 -17.61 -5.49 -34.90
CA CYS A 38 -16.31 -5.75 -34.28
C CYS A 38 -15.86 -4.58 -33.40
N SER A 39 -16.00 -3.35 -33.86
CA SER A 39 -15.68 -2.14 -33.08
C SER A 39 -16.54 -2.02 -31.82
N ALA A 40 -17.85 -2.27 -31.93
CA ALA A 40 -18.77 -2.25 -30.78
C ALA A 40 -18.44 -3.35 -29.76
N LEU A 41 -18.10 -4.57 -30.20
CA LEU A 41 -17.70 -5.67 -29.30
C LEU A 41 -16.37 -5.37 -28.59
N MET A 42 -15.39 -4.81 -29.28
CA MET A 42 -14.14 -4.38 -28.68
C MET A 42 -14.33 -3.26 -27.64
N THR A 43 -15.14 -2.26 -27.97
CA THR A 43 -15.46 -1.17 -27.04
C THR A 43 -16.19 -1.69 -25.80
N ALA A 44 -17.17 -2.59 -25.97
CA ALA A 44 -17.89 -3.21 -24.86
C ALA A 44 -16.97 -4.07 -23.97
N ALA A 45 -16.04 -4.82 -24.58
CA ALA A 45 -15.06 -5.61 -23.83
C ALA A 45 -14.08 -4.72 -23.05
N MET A 46 -13.59 -3.63 -23.64
CA MET A 46 -12.73 -2.65 -22.97
C MET A 46 -13.45 -1.93 -21.82
N THR A 47 -14.71 -1.55 -22.02
CA THR A 47 -15.53 -0.92 -20.98
C THR A 47 -15.80 -1.88 -19.82
N ARG A 48 -16.13 -3.13 -20.10
CA ARG A 48 -16.31 -4.17 -19.07
C ARG A 48 -15.03 -4.41 -18.28
N SER A 49 -13.87 -4.55 -18.94
CA SER A 49 -12.57 -4.73 -18.30
C SER A 49 -12.18 -3.53 -17.42
N ARG A 50 -12.52 -2.29 -17.84
CA ARG A 50 -12.30 -1.09 -17.04
C ARG A 50 -13.20 -1.05 -15.81
N ALA A 51 -14.50 -1.32 -15.97
CA ALA A 51 -15.46 -1.37 -14.87
C ALA A 51 -15.11 -2.48 -13.85
N GLN A 52 -14.62 -3.62 -14.33
CA GLN A 52 -14.19 -4.73 -13.49
C GLN A 52 -12.93 -4.40 -12.67
N ARG A 53 -11.94 -3.73 -13.28
CA ARG A 53 -10.76 -3.22 -12.54
C ARG A 53 -11.16 -2.17 -11.52
N ASP A 54 -12.11 -1.29 -11.87
CA ASP A 54 -12.64 -0.30 -10.95
C ASP A 54 -13.31 -0.96 -9.74
N ALA A 55 -14.16 -1.97 -9.93
CA ALA A 55 -14.83 -2.70 -8.85
C ALA A 55 -13.83 -3.39 -7.91
N ARG A 56 -12.77 -4.03 -8.46
CA ARG A 56 -11.72 -4.64 -7.63
C ARG A 56 -11.00 -3.61 -6.77
N THR A 57 -10.62 -2.47 -7.33
CA THR A 57 -9.96 -1.39 -6.60
C THR A 57 -10.86 -0.83 -5.50
N ARG A 58 -12.14 -0.61 -5.79
CA ARG A 58 -13.11 -0.15 -4.78
C ARG A 58 -13.26 -1.12 -3.61
N LEU A 59 -13.24 -2.43 -3.85
CA LEU A 59 -13.23 -3.43 -2.78
C LEU A 59 -11.96 -3.37 -1.95
N LEU A 60 -10.79 -3.18 -2.57
CA LEU A 60 -9.52 -3.04 -1.86
C LEU A 60 -9.47 -1.76 -1.02
N ASP A 61 -9.90 -0.63 -1.56
CA ASP A 61 -9.96 0.65 -0.85
C ASP A 61 -10.94 0.59 0.33
N ALA A 62 -12.12 -0.02 0.13
CA ALA A 62 -13.09 -0.25 1.18
C ALA A 62 -12.53 -1.16 2.29
N ALA A 63 -11.89 -2.27 1.92
CA ALA A 63 -11.25 -3.18 2.88
C ALA A 63 -10.19 -2.45 3.71
N MET A 64 -9.32 -1.66 3.09
CA MET A 64 -8.30 -0.87 3.80
C MET A 64 -8.92 0.10 4.79
N GLN A 65 -10.04 0.71 4.46
CA GLN A 65 -10.74 1.64 5.35
C GLN A 65 -11.41 0.91 6.50
N VAL A 66 -12.23 -0.12 6.21
CA VAL A 66 -13.03 -0.84 7.20
C VAL A 66 -12.13 -1.58 8.18
N ILE A 67 -11.10 -2.31 7.69
CA ILE A 67 -10.17 -3.04 8.57
C ILE A 67 -9.41 -2.09 9.49
N ARG A 68 -8.95 -0.93 9.02
CA ARG A 68 -8.25 0.04 9.88
C ARG A 68 -9.18 0.68 10.91
N MET A 69 -10.49 0.71 10.65
CA MET A 69 -11.50 1.28 11.54
C MET A 69 -11.91 0.29 12.64
N GLN A 70 -12.23 -0.95 12.31
CA GLN A 70 -12.83 -1.92 13.24
C GLN A 70 -12.04 -3.21 13.44
N GLY A 71 -10.89 -3.36 12.78
CA GLY A 71 -10.07 -4.57 12.83
C GLY A 71 -10.43 -5.61 11.77
N TYR A 72 -9.51 -6.56 11.52
CA TYR A 72 -9.71 -7.64 10.55
C TYR A 72 -10.77 -8.64 11.02
N ALA A 73 -10.71 -9.05 12.30
CA ALA A 73 -11.60 -10.07 12.85
C ALA A 73 -13.07 -9.63 12.79
N ALA A 74 -13.37 -8.40 13.19
CA ALA A 74 -14.71 -7.83 13.19
C ALA A 74 -15.23 -7.47 11.79
N THR A 75 -14.37 -7.35 10.79
CA THR A 75 -14.76 -6.98 9.42
C THR A 75 -15.39 -8.16 8.70
N THR A 76 -16.58 -7.97 8.15
CA THR A 76 -17.29 -8.95 7.32
C THR A 76 -17.20 -8.61 5.83
N VAL A 77 -17.50 -9.59 4.98
CA VAL A 77 -17.64 -9.34 3.52
C VAL A 77 -18.77 -8.35 3.24
N ASP A 78 -19.83 -8.34 4.05
CA ASP A 78 -20.94 -7.40 3.92
C ASP A 78 -20.52 -5.97 4.20
N ASP A 79 -19.75 -5.73 5.25
CA ASP A 79 -19.22 -4.40 5.57
C ASP A 79 -18.38 -3.83 4.42
N ILE A 80 -17.54 -4.68 3.83
CA ILE A 80 -16.68 -4.30 2.70
C ILE A 80 -17.52 -3.99 1.46
N CYS A 81 -18.52 -4.86 1.15
CA CYS A 81 -19.42 -4.66 0.02
C CYS A 81 -20.23 -3.36 0.18
N GLN A 82 -20.75 -3.10 1.39
CA GLN A 82 -21.48 -1.87 1.70
C GLN A 82 -20.59 -0.64 1.53
N ALA A 83 -19.39 -0.65 2.11
CA ALA A 83 -18.44 0.46 1.99
C ALA A 83 -17.98 0.71 0.53
N ALA A 84 -17.84 -0.36 -0.26
CA ALA A 84 -17.51 -0.29 -1.68
C ALA A 84 -18.71 0.09 -2.57
N ALA A 85 -19.95 0.12 -2.05
CA ALA A 85 -21.19 0.20 -2.81
C ALA A 85 -21.26 -0.87 -3.93
N LEU A 86 -20.96 -2.12 -3.57
CA LEU A 86 -20.94 -3.28 -4.45
C LEU A 86 -21.70 -4.46 -3.83
N THR A 87 -22.09 -5.43 -4.65
CA THR A 87 -22.80 -6.63 -4.21
C THR A 87 -21.83 -7.74 -3.77
N LYS A 88 -22.30 -8.71 -2.96
CA LYS A 88 -21.56 -9.95 -2.68
C LYS A 88 -21.15 -10.71 -3.95
N GLY A 89 -22.01 -10.71 -4.98
CA GLY A 89 -21.68 -11.32 -6.27
C GLY A 89 -20.47 -10.67 -6.92
N ALA A 90 -20.35 -9.33 -6.86
CA ALA A 90 -19.18 -8.62 -7.33
C ALA A 90 -17.93 -8.92 -6.50
N PHE A 91 -18.07 -9.07 -5.18
CA PHE A 91 -16.98 -9.50 -4.30
C PHE A 91 -16.45 -10.89 -4.72
N PHE A 92 -17.32 -11.91 -4.76
CA PHE A 92 -16.89 -13.27 -5.07
C PHE A 92 -16.45 -13.49 -6.53
N HIS A 93 -16.75 -12.53 -7.41
CA HIS A 93 -16.15 -12.48 -8.74
C HIS A 93 -14.65 -12.13 -8.71
N HIS A 94 -14.19 -11.35 -7.71
CA HIS A 94 -12.82 -10.85 -7.59
C HIS A 94 -11.98 -11.57 -6.54
N PHE A 95 -12.59 -12.05 -5.46
CA PHE A 95 -11.94 -12.62 -4.29
C PHE A 95 -12.65 -13.88 -3.81
N LYS A 96 -11.90 -14.92 -3.53
CA LYS A 96 -12.43 -16.21 -3.07
C LYS A 96 -12.91 -16.16 -1.62
N SER A 97 -12.30 -15.31 -0.80
CA SER A 97 -12.57 -15.19 0.64
C SER A 97 -12.18 -13.81 1.17
N LYS A 98 -12.57 -13.51 2.43
CA LYS A 98 -12.09 -12.34 3.16
C LYS A 98 -10.55 -12.35 3.32
N GLU A 99 -9.96 -13.53 3.51
CA GLU A 99 -8.50 -13.68 3.60
C GLU A 99 -7.80 -13.34 2.29
N ASP A 100 -8.30 -13.84 1.14
CA ASP A 100 -7.78 -13.52 -0.18
C ASP A 100 -7.83 -12.00 -0.45
N LEU A 101 -8.95 -11.36 -0.10
CA LEU A 101 -9.05 -9.90 -0.16
C LEU A 101 -8.04 -9.21 0.77
N ALA A 102 -7.85 -9.69 2.02
CA ALA A 102 -6.95 -9.06 2.99
C ALA A 102 -5.49 -9.10 2.51
N ILE A 103 -5.04 -10.22 1.95
CA ILE A 103 -3.71 -10.37 1.34
C ILE A 103 -3.55 -9.41 0.14
N ALA A 104 -4.55 -9.34 -0.72
CA ALA A 104 -4.55 -8.40 -1.85
C ALA A 104 -4.59 -6.94 -1.38
N ALA A 105 -5.31 -6.62 -0.29
CA ALA A 105 -5.34 -5.31 0.32
C ALA A 105 -3.98 -4.93 0.94
N ALA A 106 -3.25 -5.88 1.53
CA ALA A 106 -1.88 -5.66 2.00
C ALA A 106 -0.96 -5.24 0.86
N THR A 107 -1.00 -5.96 -0.27
CA THR A 107 -0.24 -5.62 -1.49
C THR A 107 -0.62 -4.24 -2.05
N HIS A 108 -1.92 -3.94 -2.10
CA HIS A 108 -2.43 -2.67 -2.59
C HIS A 108 -2.02 -1.50 -1.70
N PHE A 109 -2.07 -1.69 -0.38
CA PHE A 109 -1.63 -0.72 0.62
C PHE A 109 -0.12 -0.46 0.52
N SER A 110 0.71 -1.50 0.39
CA SER A 110 2.16 -1.36 0.20
C SER A 110 2.49 -0.57 -1.06
N ALA A 111 1.91 -0.92 -2.20
CA ALA A 111 2.13 -0.18 -3.44
C ALA A 111 1.67 1.28 -3.38
N MET A 112 0.62 1.57 -2.60
CA MET A 112 0.17 2.94 -2.34
C MET A 112 1.16 3.70 -1.44
N ALA A 113 1.67 3.05 -0.39
CA ALA A 113 2.68 3.59 0.50
C ALA A 113 4.00 3.86 -0.25
N GLU A 114 4.48 2.91 -1.06
CA GLU A 114 5.68 3.08 -1.88
C GLU A 114 5.60 4.31 -2.79
N ARG A 115 4.45 4.52 -3.46
CA ARG A 115 4.24 5.73 -4.27
C ARG A 115 4.24 7.01 -3.43
N LEU A 116 3.58 6.98 -2.27
CA LEU A 116 3.50 8.14 -1.37
C LEU A 116 4.88 8.52 -0.83
N PHE A 117 5.62 7.55 -0.30
CA PHE A 117 6.95 7.79 0.26
C PHE A 117 7.99 8.06 -0.83
N GLY A 118 7.96 7.34 -1.96
CA GLY A 118 8.89 7.55 -3.07
C GLY A 118 8.78 8.94 -3.72
N ALA A 119 7.63 9.60 -3.61
CA ALA A 119 7.43 10.98 -4.07
C ALA A 119 7.70 12.04 -2.98
N ALA A 120 8.09 11.63 -1.77
CA ALA A 120 8.25 12.55 -0.65
C ALA A 120 9.47 13.47 -0.80
N PRO A 121 9.37 14.73 -0.39
CA PRO A 121 10.43 15.74 -0.61
C PRO A 121 11.79 15.41 0.02
N TYR A 122 11.81 14.62 1.10
CA TYR A 122 13.07 14.32 1.81
C TYR A 122 14.08 13.54 0.95
N HIS A 123 13.65 12.86 -0.10
CA HIS A 123 14.57 12.19 -1.04
C HIS A 123 15.47 13.15 -1.82
N THR A 124 15.11 14.42 -1.91
CA THR A 124 15.94 15.45 -2.57
C THR A 124 17.09 15.95 -1.70
N LEU A 125 17.10 15.62 -0.41
CA LEU A 125 18.16 16.03 0.52
C LEU A 125 19.43 15.21 0.29
N THR A 126 20.58 15.89 0.30
CA THR A 126 21.88 15.26 -0.02
C THR A 126 22.41 14.44 1.16
N ASP A 127 22.24 14.97 2.37
CA ASP A 127 22.72 14.34 3.60
C ASP A 127 21.79 13.18 4.01
N PRO A 128 22.31 11.96 4.26
CA PRO A 128 21.48 10.81 4.62
C PRO A 128 20.81 10.94 5.99
N LEU A 129 21.40 11.67 6.94
CA LEU A 129 20.72 11.93 8.22
C LEU A 129 19.57 12.92 8.03
N ASP A 130 19.75 13.94 7.18
CA ASP A 130 18.64 14.84 6.85
C ASP A 130 17.51 14.10 6.12
N ARG A 131 17.80 13.13 5.25
CA ARG A 131 16.77 12.27 4.65
C ARG A 131 16.04 11.44 5.69
N LEU A 132 16.75 10.81 6.63
CA LEU A 132 16.16 10.04 7.71
C LEU A 132 15.26 10.92 8.62
N LEU A 133 15.73 12.10 9.01
CA LEU A 133 14.93 13.05 9.79
C LEU A 133 13.74 13.58 8.99
N GLY A 134 13.94 13.88 7.72
CA GLY A 134 12.89 14.28 6.78
C GLY A 134 11.84 13.21 6.58
N TYR A 135 12.20 11.93 6.60
CA TYR A 135 11.24 10.82 6.64
C TYR A 135 10.34 10.90 7.89
N ILE A 136 10.91 11.14 9.09
CA ILE A 136 10.13 11.30 10.32
C ILE A 136 9.22 12.53 10.26
N ASP A 137 9.73 13.65 9.74
CA ASP A 137 8.96 14.88 9.56
C ASP A 137 7.82 14.68 8.56
N PHE A 138 8.07 13.98 7.45
CA PHE A 138 7.04 13.62 6.48
C PHE A 138 5.97 12.70 7.10
N ARG A 139 6.39 11.67 7.87
CA ARG A 139 5.46 10.82 8.64
C ARG A 139 4.57 11.66 9.56
N THR A 140 5.14 12.64 10.24
CA THR A 140 4.41 13.55 11.14
C THR A 140 3.39 14.40 10.38
N SER A 141 3.77 14.90 9.20
CA SER A 141 2.91 15.77 8.37
C SER A 141 1.65 15.05 7.85
N ILE A 142 1.72 13.75 7.61
CA ILE A 142 0.58 12.95 7.14
C ILE A 142 -0.31 12.41 8.26
N LEU A 143 0.01 12.69 9.54
CA LEU A 143 -0.86 12.37 10.68
C LEU A 143 -2.01 13.37 10.75
N ALA A 144 -2.98 13.24 9.85
CA ALA A 144 -4.11 14.16 9.72
C ALA A 144 -5.41 13.43 9.35
N GLY A 145 -6.53 14.01 9.75
CA GLY A 145 -7.87 13.48 9.49
C GLY A 145 -8.26 12.32 10.40
N PRO A 146 -9.26 11.54 10.03
CA PRO A 146 -9.73 10.41 10.83
C PRO A 146 -8.69 9.28 10.92
N ILE A 147 -8.65 8.61 12.06
CA ILE A 147 -7.67 7.56 12.43
C ILE A 147 -7.42 6.53 11.31
N PRO A 148 -8.43 5.99 10.61
CA PRO A 148 -8.19 5.03 9.54
C PRO A 148 -7.36 5.58 8.36
N LYS A 149 -7.27 6.90 8.21
CA LYS A 149 -6.50 7.49 7.09
C LYS A 149 -4.99 7.49 7.30
N PHE A 150 -4.53 7.55 8.55
CA PHE A 150 -3.10 7.64 8.84
C PHE A 150 -2.53 6.42 9.56
N THR A 151 -3.36 5.47 10.03
CA THR A 151 -2.89 4.26 10.69
C THR A 151 -2.51 3.15 9.70
N CYS A 152 -1.66 2.22 10.13
CA CYS A 152 -1.15 1.13 9.31
C CYS A 152 -2.17 -0.02 9.19
N LEU A 153 -2.51 -0.41 7.96
CA LEU A 153 -3.33 -1.58 7.69
C LEU A 153 -2.64 -2.87 8.16
N LEU A 154 -1.36 -3.02 7.81
CA LEU A 154 -0.59 -4.23 8.09
C LEU A 154 -0.44 -4.47 9.59
N GLY A 155 -0.12 -3.39 10.35
CA GLY A 155 -0.04 -3.45 11.80
C GLY A 155 -1.39 -3.77 12.46
N THR A 156 -2.52 -3.32 11.88
CA THR A 156 -3.85 -3.67 12.38
C THR A 156 -4.16 -5.15 12.11
N MET A 157 -3.87 -5.66 10.90
CA MET A 157 -4.16 -7.05 10.55
C MET A 157 -3.28 -8.05 11.31
N VAL A 158 -1.98 -7.79 11.42
CA VAL A 158 -1.06 -8.76 12.05
C VAL A 158 -1.35 -8.96 13.53
N GLN A 159 -1.81 -7.94 14.25
CA GLN A 159 -2.15 -8.07 15.68
C GLN A 159 -3.30 -9.07 15.92
N GLU A 160 -4.23 -9.20 14.97
CA GLU A 160 -5.41 -10.06 15.11
C GLU A 160 -5.26 -11.41 14.39
N ALA A 161 -4.42 -11.48 13.35
CA ALA A 161 -4.39 -12.61 12.43
C ALA A 161 -3.07 -13.42 12.48
N TYR A 162 -2.08 -13.03 13.31
CA TYR A 162 -0.72 -13.58 13.25
C TYR A 162 -0.68 -15.09 13.48
N ASP A 163 -1.55 -15.63 14.33
CA ASP A 163 -1.60 -17.06 14.69
C ASP A 163 -2.59 -17.84 13.81
N THR A 164 -3.74 -17.22 13.52
CA THR A 164 -4.88 -17.90 12.85
C THR A 164 -4.81 -17.86 11.33
N HIS A 165 -4.08 -16.90 10.73
CA HIS A 165 -3.99 -16.68 9.28
C HIS A 165 -2.53 -16.51 8.83
N PRO A 166 -1.76 -17.60 8.70
CA PRO A 166 -0.33 -17.54 8.35
C PRO A 166 -0.02 -16.76 7.07
N ALA A 167 -0.92 -16.82 6.07
CA ALA A 167 -0.74 -16.09 4.81
C ALA A 167 -0.88 -14.57 4.99
N ILE A 168 -1.80 -14.09 5.86
CA ILE A 168 -1.90 -12.67 6.21
C ILE A 168 -0.65 -12.23 6.98
N ARG A 169 -0.20 -13.02 7.97
CA ARG A 169 1.04 -12.76 8.72
C ARG A 169 2.21 -12.58 7.77
N GLN A 170 2.40 -13.54 6.84
CA GLN A 170 3.50 -13.48 5.87
C GLN A 170 3.43 -12.24 4.97
N ALA A 171 2.25 -11.86 4.50
CA ALA A 171 2.08 -10.64 3.72
C ALA A 171 2.42 -9.38 4.53
N CYS A 172 1.98 -9.32 5.80
CA CYS A 172 2.30 -8.20 6.69
C CYS A 172 3.80 -8.11 6.98
N ASP A 173 4.46 -9.22 7.28
CA ASP A 173 5.91 -9.31 7.52
C ASP A 173 6.70 -8.83 6.30
N THR A 174 6.37 -9.36 5.11
CA THR A 174 7.02 -8.98 3.86
C THR A 174 6.99 -7.46 3.63
N TYR A 175 5.83 -6.82 3.80
CA TYR A 175 5.69 -5.40 3.47
C TYR A 175 6.14 -4.45 4.59
N ILE A 176 6.02 -4.84 5.86
CA ILE A 176 6.61 -4.08 6.97
C ILE A 176 8.14 -4.16 6.89
N GLY A 177 8.68 -5.35 6.63
CA GLY A 177 10.11 -5.56 6.44
C GLY A 177 10.67 -4.76 5.27
N ALA A 178 10.07 -4.86 4.09
CA ALA A 178 10.50 -4.09 2.91
C ALA A 178 10.52 -2.58 3.15
N HIS A 179 9.55 -2.04 3.92
CA HIS A 179 9.56 -0.64 4.29
C HIS A 179 10.68 -0.30 5.30
N ALA A 180 10.95 -1.19 6.25
CA ALA A 180 12.09 -1.04 7.19
C ALA A 180 13.42 -1.08 6.43
N ASP A 181 13.59 -1.98 5.45
CA ASP A 181 14.79 -2.09 4.62
C ASP A 181 15.04 -0.81 3.82
N GLU A 182 13.98 -0.14 3.33
CA GLU A 182 14.12 1.14 2.64
C GLU A 182 14.65 2.23 3.58
N VAL A 183 14.12 2.31 4.81
CA VAL A 183 14.59 3.24 5.84
C VAL A 183 16.03 2.91 6.27
N ALA A 184 16.39 1.63 6.33
CA ALA A 184 17.72 1.18 6.70
C ALA A 184 18.82 1.71 5.77
N LYS A 185 18.53 1.96 4.50
CA LYS A 185 19.51 2.52 3.54
C LYS A 185 20.04 3.88 3.99
N ASP A 186 19.16 4.78 4.40
CA ASP A 186 19.57 6.09 4.91
C ASP A 186 20.25 5.99 6.27
N ILE A 187 19.81 5.05 7.13
CA ILE A 187 20.46 4.78 8.41
C ILE A 187 21.89 4.27 8.22
N VAL A 188 22.13 3.33 7.29
CA VAL A 188 23.47 2.82 6.95
C VAL A 188 24.38 3.96 6.49
N ALA A 189 23.89 4.77 5.56
CA ALA A 189 24.65 5.90 5.02
C ALA A 189 24.93 6.95 6.10
N ALA A 190 23.96 7.31 6.93
CA ALA A 190 24.12 8.24 8.04
C ALA A 190 25.10 7.69 9.10
N LYS A 191 25.00 6.39 9.43
CA LYS A 191 25.91 5.75 10.38
C LYS A 191 27.35 5.83 9.93
N ALA A 192 27.62 5.59 8.66
CA ALA A 192 28.98 5.68 8.10
C ALA A 192 29.59 7.10 8.25
N LEU A 193 28.78 8.14 8.21
CA LEU A 193 29.23 9.53 8.32
C LEU A 193 29.30 10.04 9.77
N TYR A 194 28.34 9.71 10.59
CA TYR A 194 28.12 10.36 11.90
C TYR A 194 28.41 9.46 13.10
N ALA A 195 28.37 8.14 12.91
CA ALA A 195 28.54 7.18 14.01
C ALA A 195 29.26 5.89 13.56
N PRO A 196 30.44 5.97 12.87
CA PRO A 196 31.07 4.82 12.22
C PRO A 196 31.51 3.73 13.20
N VAL A 197 31.80 4.09 14.45
CA VAL A 197 32.24 3.16 15.51
C VAL A 197 31.09 2.67 16.42
N ALA A 198 29.86 3.10 16.15
CA ALA A 198 28.74 2.70 16.97
C ALA A 198 28.40 1.21 16.76
N GLU A 199 28.11 0.50 17.84
CA GLU A 199 27.86 -0.95 17.81
C GLU A 199 26.44 -1.33 17.39
N TRP A 200 25.46 -0.39 17.41
CA TRP A 200 24.09 -0.67 17.02
C TRP A 200 23.93 -0.97 15.52
N SER A 201 23.02 -1.88 15.21
CA SER A 201 22.71 -2.28 13.83
C SER A 201 21.75 -1.29 13.17
N ALA A 202 22.00 -0.96 11.89
CA ALA A 202 21.11 -0.12 11.09
C ALA A 202 19.73 -0.78 10.89
N ASP A 203 19.70 -2.08 10.66
CA ASP A 203 18.47 -2.85 10.49
C ASP A 203 17.64 -2.85 11.78
N SER A 204 18.31 -3.04 12.94
CA SER A 204 17.65 -2.95 14.24
C SER A 204 17.07 -1.55 14.51
N LEU A 205 17.77 -0.49 14.13
CA LEU A 205 17.28 0.88 14.26
C LEU A 205 16.12 1.16 13.30
N ALA A 206 16.16 0.61 12.08
CA ALA A 206 15.04 0.69 11.13
C ALA A 206 13.79 -0.01 11.68
N LEU A 207 13.92 -1.21 12.22
CA LEU A 207 12.83 -1.92 12.90
C LEU A 207 12.33 -1.15 14.13
N TYR A 208 13.22 -0.52 14.91
CA TYR A 208 12.83 0.33 16.02
C TYR A 208 11.97 1.52 15.56
N THR A 209 12.31 2.15 14.42
CA THR A 209 11.45 3.22 13.87
C THR A 209 10.05 2.69 13.55
N GLN A 210 9.93 1.47 13.01
CA GLN A 210 8.63 0.84 12.76
C GLN A 210 7.91 0.52 14.08
N ALA A 211 8.60 0.04 15.11
CA ALA A 211 8.01 -0.24 16.42
C ALA A 211 7.40 1.04 17.04
N VAL A 212 8.13 2.17 16.98
CA VAL A 212 7.62 3.46 17.46
C VAL A 212 6.38 3.90 16.67
N LEU A 213 6.40 3.78 15.34
CA LEU A 213 5.25 4.13 14.49
C LEU A 213 4.03 3.26 14.78
N GLN A 214 4.19 1.95 14.88
CA GLN A 214 3.07 1.04 15.18
C GLN A 214 2.50 1.32 16.58
N GLY A 215 3.36 1.51 17.58
CA GLY A 215 2.94 1.90 18.93
C GLY A 215 2.21 3.24 18.95
N ALA A 216 2.71 4.24 18.23
CA ALA A 216 2.06 5.54 18.10
C ALA A 216 0.66 5.45 17.47
N PHE A 217 0.45 4.56 16.48
CA PHE A 217 -0.87 4.34 15.88
C PHE A 217 -1.84 3.65 16.85
N ILE A 218 -1.37 2.72 17.68
CA ILE A 218 -2.17 2.11 18.74
C ILE A 218 -2.61 3.18 19.74
N LEU A 219 -1.68 4.03 20.19
CA LEU A 219 -1.97 5.12 21.11
C LEU A 219 -2.92 6.16 20.49
N ALA A 220 -2.77 6.47 19.20
CA ALA A 220 -3.70 7.35 18.49
C ALA A 220 -5.13 6.79 18.47
N LYS A 221 -5.29 5.49 18.25
CA LYS A 221 -6.60 4.82 18.36
C LYS A 221 -7.16 4.91 19.77
N SER A 222 -6.34 4.66 20.79
CA SER A 222 -6.75 4.73 22.21
C SER A 222 -7.13 6.14 22.66
N LYS A 223 -6.44 7.17 22.17
CA LYS A 223 -6.67 8.59 22.55
C LYS A 223 -7.67 9.31 21.63
N GLY A 224 -8.08 8.68 20.53
CA GLY A 224 -9.06 9.25 19.61
C GLY A 224 -8.53 10.33 18.66
N GLY A 225 -7.19 10.48 18.52
CA GLY A 225 -6.62 11.53 17.68
C GLY A 225 -5.14 11.34 17.37
N PRO A 226 -4.58 12.17 16.46
CA PRO A 226 -3.20 12.05 15.99
C PRO A 226 -2.15 12.68 16.94
N GLU A 227 -2.55 13.45 17.95
CA GLU A 227 -1.66 14.27 18.77
C GLU A 227 -0.59 13.42 19.46
N VAL A 228 -0.99 12.34 20.12
CA VAL A 228 -0.06 11.41 20.79
C VAL A 228 0.92 10.77 19.81
N ALA A 229 0.49 10.51 18.59
CA ALA A 229 1.38 9.97 17.56
C ALA A 229 2.42 11.01 17.10
N ARG A 230 2.03 12.29 16.99
CA ARG A 230 2.98 13.38 16.70
C ARG A 230 4.02 13.52 17.82
N ASP A 231 3.60 13.43 19.08
CA ASP A 231 4.52 13.47 20.22
C ASP A 231 5.50 12.30 20.21
N CYS A 232 5.04 11.08 19.93
CA CYS A 232 5.91 9.91 19.76
C CYS A 232 6.96 10.12 18.66
N LEU A 233 6.56 10.66 17.51
CA LEU A 233 7.49 10.93 16.41
C LEU A 233 8.45 12.07 16.72
N ALA A 234 8.02 13.09 17.46
CA ALA A 234 8.92 14.13 17.95
C ALA A 234 9.97 13.57 18.93
N HIS A 235 9.61 12.60 19.77
CA HIS A 235 10.58 11.88 20.61
C HIS A 235 11.53 11.02 19.77
N LEU A 236 11.02 10.28 18.80
CA LEU A 236 11.86 9.48 17.89
C LEU A 236 12.87 10.37 17.15
N ARG A 237 12.42 11.52 16.64
CA ARG A 237 13.30 12.49 15.96
C ARG A 237 14.43 12.98 16.89
N ARG A 238 14.11 13.35 18.13
CA ARG A 238 15.13 13.75 19.13
C ARG A 238 16.09 12.61 19.45
N TYR A 239 15.59 11.40 19.60
CA TYR A 239 16.43 10.21 19.82
C TYR A 239 17.41 10.00 18.67
N LEU A 240 16.98 10.09 17.42
CA LEU A 240 17.85 9.96 16.25
C LEU A 240 18.93 11.06 16.23
N LEU A 241 18.58 12.32 16.50
CA LEU A 241 19.57 13.41 16.59
C LEU A 241 20.63 13.12 17.66
N GLN A 242 20.24 12.64 18.83
CA GLN A 242 21.17 12.27 19.89
C GLN A 242 22.04 11.07 19.51
N LEU A 243 21.44 10.03 18.90
CA LEU A 243 22.14 8.81 18.51
C LEU A 243 23.24 9.09 17.48
N PHE A 244 23.00 10.03 16.57
CA PHE A 244 23.96 10.48 15.55
C PHE A 244 24.81 11.68 15.99
N HIS A 245 24.76 12.06 17.28
CA HIS A 245 25.55 13.18 17.86
C HIS A 245 25.34 14.53 17.15
N ARG A 246 24.20 14.73 16.49
CA ARG A 246 23.89 15.99 15.83
C ARG A 246 23.17 16.92 16.82
N PRO A 247 23.70 18.12 17.11
CA PRO A 247 23.03 19.04 18.02
C PRO A 247 21.67 19.44 17.47
N THR A 248 20.68 19.48 18.38
CA THR A 248 19.39 20.06 18.05
C THR A 248 19.60 21.56 17.80
N SER A 249 19.43 22.01 16.54
CA SER A 249 19.38 23.44 16.26
C SER A 249 18.26 24.04 17.14
N LYS A 250 18.63 25.02 17.99
CA LYS A 250 17.62 25.84 18.66
C LYS A 250 16.78 26.49 17.56
N GLN A 251 15.48 26.19 17.54
CA GLN A 251 14.55 27.01 16.77
C GLN A 251 14.57 28.40 17.44
N GLU A 252 15.11 29.37 16.74
CA GLU A 252 14.86 30.78 17.02
C GLU A 252 13.45 31.16 16.62
#